data_21a71b7c9b7288b94e8afb85fb9d33f0
#
_entry.id   21a71b7c9b7288b94e8afb85fb9d33f0
#
_cell.length_a   1.000
_cell.length_b   1.000
_cell.length_c   1.000
_cell.angle_alpha   90.00
_cell.angle_beta   90.00
_cell.angle_gamma   90.00
#
_symmetry.space_group_name_H-M   'P 1'
#
loop_
_entity.id
_entity.type
_entity.pdbx_description
1 polymer ?
#
loop_
_entity_poly.entity_id
_entity_poly.type
_entity_poly.pdbx_seq_one_letter_code
_entity_poly.pdbx_strand_id
1 'polypeptide(L)'
;MTLTRAEAEDLLYREAALLDDGHWDAWLDLYTEDAVFWMPAWRDEETPTADPDKELSLIYYEGRSGLEDRVLRARSGQSVASTPRPRCIHCITNVVVLHDDAVNAEIGASFVVHLHDVRAERSHAFFGRYRHRLRREGGEWRIAGKKILLLNDVIPAVVDFYSI
;
A
#
# COMPACT_ATOMS: atom_id res chain seq x y z
N MET A 1 -10.79 -22.78 6.29
CA MET A 1 -9.44 -23.02 5.78
C MET A 1 -8.56 -21.85 6.20
N THR A 2 -7.39 -22.13 6.73
CA THR A 2 -6.39 -21.15 7.12
C THR A 2 -5.68 -20.56 5.91
N LEU A 3 -5.17 -19.36 6.03
CA LEU A 3 -4.37 -18.69 4.99
C LEU A 3 -2.99 -19.34 4.92
N THR A 4 -2.66 -19.88 3.77
CA THR A 4 -1.30 -20.40 3.53
C THR A 4 -0.36 -19.27 3.16
N ARG A 5 0.95 -19.49 3.33
CA ARG A 5 1.96 -18.53 2.87
C ARG A 5 1.89 -18.29 1.36
N ALA A 6 1.65 -19.32 0.56
CA ALA A 6 1.54 -19.18 -0.89
C ALA A 6 0.35 -18.28 -1.28
N GLU A 7 -0.82 -18.45 -0.64
CA GLU A 7 -1.98 -17.56 -0.87
C GLU A 7 -1.69 -16.11 -0.43
N ALA A 8 -0.95 -15.93 0.67
CA ALA A 8 -0.52 -14.62 1.12
C ALA A 8 0.43 -13.96 0.10
N GLU A 9 1.42 -14.69 -0.39
CA GLU A 9 2.34 -14.24 -1.43
C GLU A 9 1.58 -13.88 -2.72
N ASP A 10 0.69 -14.74 -3.19
CA ASP A 10 -0.12 -14.51 -4.40
C ASP A 10 -0.97 -13.24 -4.29
N LEU A 11 -1.57 -13.00 -3.12
CA LEU A 11 -2.36 -11.78 -2.90
C LEU A 11 -1.49 -10.52 -2.98
N LEU A 12 -0.33 -10.52 -2.31
CA LEU A 12 0.57 -9.37 -2.29
C LEU A 12 1.22 -9.11 -3.66
N TYR A 13 1.59 -10.17 -4.38
CA TYR A 13 2.16 -10.04 -5.73
C TYR A 13 1.10 -9.54 -6.73
N ARG A 14 -0.14 -9.98 -6.60
CA ARG A 14 -1.26 -9.48 -7.41
C ARG A 14 -1.54 -8.01 -7.10
N GLU A 15 -1.56 -7.61 -5.83
CA GLU A 15 -1.69 -6.20 -5.43
C GLU A 15 -0.61 -5.34 -6.09
N ALA A 16 0.65 -5.75 -5.97
CA ALA A 16 1.80 -5.08 -6.55
C ALA A 16 1.70 -4.94 -8.08
N ALA A 17 1.40 -6.03 -8.78
CA ALA A 17 1.26 -6.04 -10.23
C ALA A 17 0.13 -5.11 -10.72
N LEU A 18 -1.02 -5.10 -10.05
CA LEU A 18 -2.13 -4.23 -10.40
C LEU A 18 -1.78 -2.74 -10.24
N LEU A 19 -0.99 -2.40 -9.22
CA LEU A 19 -0.48 -1.05 -9.04
C LEU A 19 0.50 -0.65 -10.15
N ASP A 20 1.48 -1.51 -10.43
CA ASP A 20 2.52 -1.26 -11.43
C ASP A 20 1.93 -1.12 -12.84
N ASP A 21 0.99 -1.98 -13.20
CA ASP A 21 0.31 -1.98 -14.49
C ASP A 21 -0.76 -0.89 -14.63
N GLY A 22 -1.12 -0.23 -13.53
CA GLY A 22 -2.15 0.82 -13.50
C GLY A 22 -3.58 0.30 -13.60
N HIS A 23 -3.80 -0.97 -13.28
CA HIS A 23 -5.13 -1.60 -13.21
C HIS A 23 -5.82 -1.29 -11.87
N TRP A 24 -6.01 0.00 -11.60
CA TRP A 24 -6.40 0.48 -10.27
C TRP A 24 -7.82 0.13 -9.86
N ASP A 25 -8.75 -0.09 -10.79
CA ASP A 25 -10.09 -0.57 -10.43
C ASP A 25 -10.02 -2.00 -9.88
N ALA A 26 -9.27 -2.89 -10.54
CA ALA A 26 -9.03 -4.25 -10.05
C ALA A 26 -8.23 -4.26 -8.74
N TRP A 27 -7.33 -3.28 -8.54
CA TRP A 27 -6.62 -3.09 -7.28
C TRP A 27 -7.58 -2.69 -6.15
N LEU A 28 -8.50 -1.75 -6.39
CA LEU A 28 -9.55 -1.34 -5.42
C LEU A 28 -10.44 -2.52 -5.03
N ASP A 29 -10.73 -3.43 -5.96
CA ASP A 29 -11.53 -4.63 -5.71
C ASP A 29 -10.87 -5.63 -4.75
N LEU A 30 -9.57 -5.51 -4.49
CA LEU A 30 -8.90 -6.30 -3.45
C LEU A 30 -9.27 -5.84 -2.03
N TYR A 31 -9.77 -4.63 -1.86
CA TYR A 31 -10.04 -4.02 -0.58
C TYR A 31 -11.51 -4.17 -0.17
N THR A 32 -11.73 -4.33 1.13
CA THR A 32 -13.07 -4.25 1.71
C THR A 32 -13.59 -2.81 1.69
N GLU A 33 -14.90 -2.59 1.79
CA GLU A 33 -15.49 -1.24 1.77
C GLU A 33 -15.04 -0.38 2.96
N ASP A 34 -14.81 -1.00 4.11
CA ASP A 34 -14.36 -0.37 5.36
C ASP A 34 -12.84 -0.43 5.56
N ALA A 35 -12.07 -0.73 4.51
CA ALA A 35 -10.63 -0.87 4.59
C ALA A 35 -9.94 0.40 5.11
N VAL A 36 -8.93 0.21 5.96
CA VAL A 36 -8.08 1.31 6.44
C VAL A 36 -6.73 1.26 5.72
N PHE A 37 -6.37 2.35 5.07
CA PHE A 37 -5.07 2.51 4.42
C PHE A 37 -4.27 3.56 5.16
N TRP A 38 -3.16 3.16 5.79
CA TRP A 38 -2.44 4.01 6.71
C TRP A 38 -0.93 3.95 6.51
N MET A 39 -0.33 5.11 6.35
CA MET A 39 1.11 5.30 6.40
C MET A 39 1.43 6.29 7.53
N PRO A 40 1.86 5.80 8.72
CA PRO A 40 2.25 6.66 9.83
C PRO A 40 3.47 7.51 9.48
N ALA A 41 3.59 8.66 10.11
CA ALA A 41 4.81 9.44 10.11
C ALA A 41 5.79 8.90 11.17
N TRP A 42 6.96 9.51 11.27
CA TRP A 42 7.93 9.27 12.33
C TRP A 42 7.82 10.38 13.37
N ARG A 43 7.77 10.00 14.65
CA ARG A 43 7.79 10.93 15.80
C ARG A 43 9.20 11.41 16.08
N ASP A 44 10.15 10.49 15.95
CA ASP A 44 11.60 10.67 16.09
C ASP A 44 12.31 9.64 15.21
N GLU A 45 13.64 9.55 15.28
CA GLU A 45 14.44 8.66 14.46
C GLU A 45 14.15 7.16 14.64
N GLU A 46 13.52 6.77 15.75
CA GLU A 46 13.30 5.36 16.09
C GLU A 46 11.83 4.99 16.24
N THR A 47 10.93 5.97 16.43
CA THR A 47 9.55 5.73 16.83
C THR A 47 8.56 6.26 15.79
N PRO A 48 7.82 5.39 15.08
CA PRO A 48 6.72 5.86 14.24
C PRO A 48 5.53 6.33 15.09
N THR A 49 4.67 7.16 14.51
CA THR A 49 3.39 7.53 15.11
C THR A 49 2.49 6.28 15.25
N ALA A 50 1.68 6.24 16.30
CA ALA A 50 0.90 5.06 16.67
C ALA A 50 -0.63 5.29 16.66
N ASP A 51 -1.07 6.52 16.77
CA ASP A 51 -2.48 6.89 16.84
C ASP A 51 -2.83 7.86 15.70
N PRO A 52 -3.49 7.39 14.63
CA PRO A 52 -3.81 8.23 13.48
C PRO A 52 -4.81 9.35 13.80
N ASP A 53 -5.56 9.23 14.91
CA ASP A 53 -6.54 10.25 15.32
C ASP A 53 -5.89 11.43 16.05
N LYS A 54 -4.69 11.22 16.63
CA LYS A 54 -4.02 12.21 17.48
C LYS A 54 -2.63 12.60 17.00
N GLU A 55 -2.07 11.82 16.10
CA GLU A 55 -0.69 11.99 15.63
C GLU A 55 -0.66 12.13 14.11
N LEU A 56 0.43 12.70 13.60
CA LEU A 56 0.61 12.90 12.17
C LEU A 56 0.71 11.56 11.42
N SER A 57 0.00 11.47 10.31
CA SER A 57 0.12 10.42 9.31
C SER A 57 0.61 11.01 7.99
N LEU A 58 1.42 10.28 7.24
CA LEU A 58 1.76 10.65 5.86
C LEU A 58 0.57 10.42 4.94
N ILE A 59 -0.12 9.27 5.10
CA ILE A 59 -1.37 8.95 4.44
C ILE A 59 -2.30 8.27 5.44
N TYR A 60 -3.56 8.67 5.49
CA TYR A 60 -4.59 7.98 6.26
C TYR A 60 -5.93 8.08 5.55
N TYR A 61 -6.48 6.93 5.18
CA TYR A 61 -7.83 6.80 4.64
C TYR A 61 -8.60 5.77 5.44
N GLU A 62 -9.74 6.16 5.93
CA GLU A 62 -10.72 5.31 6.58
C GLU A 62 -11.87 5.05 5.61
N GLY A 63 -11.98 3.80 5.16
CA GLY A 63 -12.88 3.39 4.09
C GLY A 63 -12.23 3.42 2.70
N ARG A 64 -12.65 2.49 1.85
CA ARG A 64 -12.18 2.35 0.45
C ARG A 64 -12.46 3.61 -0.39
N SER A 65 -13.50 4.37 -0.04
CA SER A 65 -13.85 5.62 -0.73
C SER A 65 -12.69 6.61 -0.81
N GLY A 66 -11.84 6.68 0.23
CA GLY A 66 -10.65 7.53 0.20
C GLY A 66 -9.64 7.11 -0.86
N LEU A 67 -9.50 5.80 -1.09
CA LEU A 67 -8.65 5.25 -2.16
C LEU A 67 -9.27 5.50 -3.54
N GLU A 68 -10.59 5.36 -3.66
CA GLU A 68 -11.34 5.64 -4.90
C GLU A 68 -11.15 7.09 -5.35
N ASP A 69 -11.29 8.04 -4.42
CA ASP A 69 -11.05 9.46 -4.67
C ASP A 69 -9.61 9.72 -5.13
N ARG A 70 -8.66 9.02 -4.53
CA ARG A 70 -7.25 9.14 -4.89
C ARG A 70 -6.95 8.60 -6.28
N VAL A 71 -7.54 7.47 -6.65
CA VAL A 71 -7.46 6.89 -8.00
C VAL A 71 -8.09 7.84 -9.04
N LEU A 72 -9.26 8.38 -8.74
CA LEU A 72 -9.92 9.36 -9.61
C LEU A 72 -9.04 10.58 -9.85
N ARG A 73 -8.44 11.12 -8.79
CA ARG A 73 -7.53 12.26 -8.88
C ARG A 73 -6.28 11.96 -9.70
N ALA A 74 -5.67 10.78 -9.53
CA ALA A 74 -4.49 10.38 -10.29
C ALA A 74 -4.80 10.22 -11.80
N ARG A 75 -6.03 9.79 -12.14
CA ARG A 75 -6.50 9.64 -13.54
C ARG A 75 -6.94 10.94 -14.19
N SER A 76 -7.28 11.96 -13.41
CA SER A 76 -7.89 13.21 -13.93
C SER A 76 -6.96 14.04 -14.81
N GLY A 77 -5.66 13.73 -14.84
CA GLY A 77 -4.64 14.54 -15.53
C GLY A 77 -4.30 15.86 -14.81
N GLN A 78 -4.98 16.17 -13.71
CA GLN A 78 -4.76 17.39 -12.91
C GLN A 78 -3.71 17.22 -11.81
N SER A 79 -3.32 15.98 -11.53
CA SER A 79 -2.26 15.70 -10.56
C SER A 79 -0.89 15.86 -11.23
N VAL A 80 -0.15 16.88 -10.83
CA VAL A 80 1.22 17.13 -11.33
C VAL A 80 2.14 15.94 -11.07
N ALA A 81 1.98 15.26 -9.93
CA ALA A 81 2.76 14.08 -9.58
C ALA A 81 2.45 12.85 -10.44
N SER A 82 1.25 12.79 -11.04
CA SER A 82 0.77 11.65 -11.81
C SER A 82 0.72 11.91 -13.32
N THR A 83 1.24 13.08 -13.79
CA THR A 83 1.19 13.46 -15.21
C THR A 83 2.54 14.03 -15.67
N PRO A 84 3.37 13.24 -16.39
CA PRO A 84 3.23 11.81 -16.63
C PRO A 84 3.40 10.99 -15.35
N ARG A 85 2.71 9.85 -15.27
CA ARG A 85 2.85 8.92 -14.13
C ARG A 85 4.29 8.38 -14.07
N PRO A 86 4.93 8.39 -12.90
CA PRO A 86 6.21 7.72 -12.71
C PRO A 86 6.11 6.23 -13.07
N ARG A 87 7.17 5.66 -13.57
CA ARG A 87 7.29 4.22 -13.77
C ARG A 87 7.68 3.59 -12.46
N CYS A 88 6.90 2.63 -11.99
CA CYS A 88 7.10 1.97 -10.70
C CYS A 88 7.23 0.47 -10.89
N ILE A 89 8.00 -0.15 -10.02
CA ILE A 89 8.01 -1.60 -9.84
C ILE A 89 8.12 -1.93 -8.35
N HIS A 90 7.15 -2.72 -7.85
CA HIS A 90 7.11 -3.20 -6.48
C HIS A 90 7.83 -4.54 -6.36
N CYS A 91 8.79 -4.62 -5.45
CA CYS A 91 9.46 -5.85 -5.05
C CYS A 91 9.01 -6.21 -3.63
N ILE A 92 8.25 -7.28 -3.49
CA ILE A 92 7.73 -7.76 -2.20
C ILE A 92 8.55 -8.96 -1.75
N THR A 93 8.99 -8.95 -0.49
CA THR A 93 9.82 -10.01 0.08
C THR A 93 9.43 -10.27 1.54
N ASN A 94 10.00 -11.34 2.12
CA ASN A 94 9.85 -11.66 3.54
C ASN A 94 8.39 -11.78 3.99
N VAL A 95 7.56 -12.40 3.16
CA VAL A 95 6.13 -12.59 3.46
C VAL A 95 5.96 -13.61 4.57
N VAL A 96 5.24 -13.21 5.62
CA VAL A 96 4.97 -14.05 6.80
C VAL A 96 3.51 -13.91 7.19
N VAL A 97 2.82 -15.02 7.38
CA VAL A 97 1.50 -15.04 8.02
C VAL A 97 1.73 -14.91 9.52
N LEU A 98 1.24 -13.81 10.11
CA LEU A 98 1.45 -13.47 11.51
C LEU A 98 0.31 -13.98 12.41
N HIS A 99 -0.90 -13.96 11.86
CA HIS A 99 -2.10 -14.44 12.53
C HIS A 99 -3.11 -14.96 11.49
N ASP A 100 -3.89 -15.97 11.86
CA ASP A 100 -4.99 -16.50 11.06
C ASP A 100 -5.99 -17.25 11.93
N ASP A 101 -7.27 -16.83 11.91
CA ASP A 101 -8.39 -17.49 12.58
C ASP A 101 -9.44 -18.04 11.59
N ALA A 102 -9.06 -18.19 10.33
CA ALA A 102 -9.89 -18.63 9.18
C ALA A 102 -10.94 -17.60 8.69
N VAL A 103 -11.20 -16.54 9.43
CA VAL A 103 -12.07 -15.41 9.04
C VAL A 103 -11.24 -14.15 8.85
N ASN A 104 -10.28 -13.93 9.75
CA ASN A 104 -9.33 -12.82 9.73
C ASN A 104 -7.91 -13.35 9.69
N ALA A 105 -7.05 -12.66 8.99
CA ALA A 105 -5.63 -12.97 8.96
C ALA A 105 -4.80 -11.69 8.96
N GLU A 106 -3.54 -11.82 9.37
CA GLU A 106 -2.57 -10.73 9.34
C GLU A 106 -1.29 -11.20 8.66
N ILE A 107 -0.80 -10.40 7.71
CA ILE A 107 0.42 -10.66 6.94
C ILE A 107 1.43 -9.55 7.20
N GLY A 108 2.68 -9.92 7.45
CA GLY A 108 3.83 -9.03 7.38
C GLY A 108 4.63 -9.25 6.11
N ALA A 109 5.19 -8.19 5.55
CA ALA A 109 6.11 -8.25 4.41
C ALA A 109 7.10 -7.08 4.42
N SER A 110 8.19 -7.21 3.68
CA SER A 110 9.07 -6.10 3.33
C SER A 110 8.82 -5.69 1.89
N PHE A 111 9.01 -4.41 1.58
CA PHE A 111 8.87 -3.92 0.21
C PHE A 111 10.01 -3.00 -0.19
N VAL A 112 10.29 -2.99 -1.48
CA VAL A 112 11.05 -1.94 -2.17
C VAL A 112 10.26 -1.58 -3.42
N VAL A 113 10.00 -0.29 -3.61
CA VAL A 113 9.42 0.22 -4.85
C VAL A 113 10.45 1.07 -5.54
N HIS A 114 10.88 0.65 -6.72
CA HIS A 114 11.71 1.46 -7.59
C HIS A 114 10.86 2.36 -8.46
N LEU A 115 11.21 3.64 -8.51
CA LEU A 115 10.51 4.64 -9.29
C LEU A 115 11.46 5.34 -10.25
N HIS A 116 10.94 5.63 -11.45
CA HIS A 116 11.59 6.54 -12.38
C HIS A 116 10.62 7.67 -12.72
N ASP A 117 10.98 8.87 -12.29
CA ASP A 117 10.26 10.10 -12.64
C ASP A 117 10.68 10.52 -14.04
N VAL A 118 9.76 10.36 -15.00
CA VAL A 118 10.01 10.65 -16.43
C VAL A 118 10.24 12.13 -16.68
N ARG A 119 9.60 13.02 -15.89
CA ARG A 119 9.75 14.47 -16.04
C ARG A 119 11.06 14.97 -15.47
N ALA A 120 11.42 14.51 -14.27
CA ALA A 120 12.64 14.92 -13.59
C ALA A 120 13.86 14.12 -14.06
N GLU A 121 13.67 13.07 -14.88
CA GLU A 121 14.73 12.17 -15.36
C GLU A 121 15.55 11.57 -14.20
N ARG A 122 14.87 11.25 -13.09
CA ARG A 122 15.51 10.72 -11.88
C ARG A 122 14.83 9.45 -11.41
N SER A 123 15.66 8.54 -10.90
CA SER A 123 15.20 7.33 -10.21
C SER A 123 15.45 7.43 -8.71
N HIS A 124 14.54 6.87 -7.95
CA HIS A 124 14.68 6.70 -6.49
C HIS A 124 13.95 5.44 -6.06
N ALA A 125 14.05 5.09 -4.79
CA ALA A 125 13.34 3.96 -4.24
C ALA A 125 12.66 4.35 -2.92
N PHE A 126 11.45 3.82 -2.71
CA PHE A 126 10.83 3.75 -1.40
C PHE A 126 10.97 2.34 -0.86
N PHE A 127 11.19 2.20 0.43
CA PHE A 127 11.33 0.89 1.06
C PHE A 127 10.80 0.91 2.48
N GLY A 128 10.38 -0.25 2.94
CA GLY A 128 9.84 -0.39 4.27
C GLY A 128 9.15 -1.72 4.52
N ARG A 129 8.16 -1.67 5.38
CA ARG A 129 7.42 -2.84 5.82
C ARG A 129 5.93 -2.64 5.61
N TYR A 130 5.27 -3.70 5.18
CA TYR A 130 3.81 -3.79 5.13
C TYR A 130 3.28 -4.63 6.29
N ARG A 131 2.12 -4.25 6.76
CA ARG A 131 1.25 -5.06 7.58
C ARG A 131 -0.15 -5.01 6.99
N HIS A 132 -0.62 -6.13 6.47
CA HIS A 132 -1.96 -6.26 5.92
C HIS A 132 -2.85 -6.99 6.92
N ARG A 133 -4.02 -6.45 7.17
CA ARG A 133 -5.13 -7.15 7.80
C ARG A 133 -6.05 -7.65 6.71
N LEU A 134 -6.34 -8.92 6.73
CA LEU A 134 -7.22 -9.57 5.75
C LEU A 134 -8.51 -9.99 6.44
N ARG A 135 -9.58 -10.00 5.68
CA ARG A 135 -10.87 -10.54 6.07
C ARG A 135 -11.42 -11.40 4.94
N ARG A 136 -12.04 -12.52 5.29
CA ARG A 136 -12.66 -13.39 4.30
C ARG A 136 -14.07 -12.90 3.99
N GLU A 137 -14.32 -12.57 2.73
CA GLU A 137 -15.62 -12.14 2.21
C GLU A 137 -15.95 -12.95 0.95
N GLY A 138 -17.15 -13.58 0.93
CA GLY A 138 -17.56 -14.39 -0.21
C GLY A 138 -16.66 -15.61 -0.49
N GLY A 139 -15.90 -16.06 0.51
CA GLY A 139 -14.95 -17.17 0.36
C GLY A 139 -13.53 -16.74 -0.04
N GLU A 140 -13.32 -15.48 -0.40
CA GLU A 140 -12.02 -14.92 -0.81
C GLU A 140 -11.42 -14.04 0.28
N TRP A 141 -10.09 -13.98 0.32
CA TRP A 141 -9.38 -13.04 1.18
C TRP A 141 -9.35 -11.65 0.55
N ARG A 142 -9.82 -10.64 1.32
CA ARG A 142 -9.78 -9.22 0.95
C ARG A 142 -8.97 -8.43 1.97
N ILE A 143 -8.41 -7.33 1.52
CA ILE A 143 -7.59 -6.45 2.36
C ILE A 143 -8.53 -5.53 3.16
N ALA A 144 -8.63 -5.77 4.46
CA ALA A 144 -9.38 -4.94 5.40
C ALA A 144 -8.51 -3.83 6.02
N GLY A 145 -7.20 -3.88 5.81
CA GLY A 145 -6.30 -2.81 6.21
C GLY A 145 -4.90 -3.02 5.67
N LYS A 146 -4.26 -1.93 5.27
CA LYS A 146 -2.85 -1.89 4.87
C LYS A 146 -2.15 -0.79 5.67
N LYS A 147 -1.22 -1.19 6.52
CA LYS A 147 -0.30 -0.28 7.20
C LYS A 147 1.05 -0.34 6.50
N ILE A 148 1.57 0.83 6.14
CA ILE A 148 2.83 0.98 5.42
C ILE A 148 3.78 1.75 6.31
N LEU A 149 4.84 1.09 6.80
CA LEU A 149 5.91 1.75 7.52
C LEU A 149 7.02 2.08 6.53
N LEU A 150 7.06 3.32 6.07
CA LEU A 150 8.11 3.83 5.20
C LEU A 150 9.40 4.05 6.00
N LEU A 151 10.51 3.47 5.55
CA LEU A 151 11.81 3.55 6.23
C LEU A 151 12.74 4.60 5.60
N ASN A 152 12.32 5.26 4.52
CA ASN A 152 13.06 6.39 3.98
C ASN A 152 13.04 7.56 4.96
N ASP A 153 14.17 8.17 5.19
CA ASP A 153 14.29 9.43 5.95
C ASP A 153 13.94 10.63 5.08
N VAL A 154 14.41 10.62 3.83
CA VAL A 154 14.13 11.68 2.85
C VAL A 154 13.15 11.15 1.79
N ILE A 155 12.07 11.90 1.57
CA ILE A 155 11.10 11.65 0.50
C ILE A 155 11.41 12.62 -0.66
N PRO A 156 12.02 12.13 -1.76
CA PRO A 156 12.51 12.99 -2.84
C PRO A 156 11.39 13.50 -3.76
N ALA A 157 10.20 12.94 -3.67
CA ALA A 157 9.05 13.27 -4.51
C ALA A 157 7.74 13.02 -3.75
N VAL A 158 6.60 13.32 -4.38
CA VAL A 158 5.28 13.02 -3.80
C VAL A 158 5.10 11.51 -3.66
N VAL A 159 4.72 11.07 -2.44
CA VAL A 159 4.30 9.70 -2.18
C VAL A 159 2.83 9.57 -2.52
N ASP A 160 2.47 8.59 -3.33
CA ASP A 160 1.09 8.28 -3.68
C ASP A 160 0.83 6.77 -3.58
N PHE A 161 -0.44 6.36 -3.56
CA PHE A 161 -0.84 4.95 -3.39
C PHE A 161 -0.16 3.99 -4.36
N TYR A 162 0.13 4.43 -5.58
CA TYR A 162 0.78 3.61 -6.61
C TYR A 162 2.30 3.53 -6.47
N SER A 163 2.89 4.28 -5.55
CA SER A 163 4.35 4.34 -5.35
C SER A 163 4.83 3.72 -4.04
N ILE A 164 3.91 3.09 -3.30
CA ILE A 164 4.17 2.49 -1.96
C ILE A 164 3.40 1.19 -1.74
#